data_67dfeb882c4294ce5775813f19939948
#
_entry.id   67dfeb882c4294ce5775813f19939948
#
_cell.length_a   1.000
_cell.length_b   1.000
_cell.length_c   1.000
_cell.angle_alpha   90.00
_cell.angle_beta   90.00
_cell.angle_gamma   90.00
#
_symmetry.space_group_name_H-M   'P 1'
#
loop_
_entity.id
_entity.type
_entity.pdbx_description
1 polymer ?
#
loop_
_entity_poly.entity_id
_entity_poly.type
_entity_poly.pdbx_seq_one_letter_code
_entity_poly.pdbx_strand_id
1 'polypeptide(L)'
;MKTLVRAFALLTVALPVFMAGSLIPTGRAQAVTEIGGQKIVTLKRAAVSTTTPEFTSVTLAPGRGMELLQVTANFPGKGEVNVLASPSLAGAKKMLDADDDAFGNLGYRLGAAFLVPYPNRIRGKLSADGKTLGTEWEGHTLTLPANNIGKLPTAERHAMHGLILKSNTDDIRVTKTPGGEQVTGVIHAGDFAGHWFSKTDLVVTITLTAGAVDASITAHNVGSEAEPIAIGWHPYFNLPSGDRTQAKILIPGSQLATADGYDNVFPTGKLVPVEGTRYDLRAPGGVALAKEFFDDNWSHLNWQSGAVTVKVIDPVAKYGVGIEGLSPEIKTIQLYAPPDKQFVAIEHQFNFADPFGKEWGKMDTGMVTLKPGQSTRWHVRLRVFVP
;
A
#
# COMPACT_ATOMS: atom_id res chain seq x y z
N MET A 1 -83.12 -30.35 29.72
CA MET A 1 -81.77 -29.70 29.60
C MET A 1 -81.67 -29.14 28.20
N LYS A 2 -81.86 -27.85 28.04
CA LYS A 2 -81.96 -27.15 26.73
C LYS A 2 -80.69 -26.33 26.54
N THR A 3 -79.96 -26.67 25.52
CA THR A 3 -78.71 -25.97 25.19
C THR A 3 -79.01 -24.79 24.26
N LEU A 4 -78.66 -23.57 24.70
CA LEU A 4 -78.83 -22.35 23.91
C LEU A 4 -77.59 -22.14 23.03
N VAL A 5 -77.76 -22.06 21.73
CA VAL A 5 -76.74 -21.66 20.75
C VAL A 5 -76.89 -20.15 20.50
N ARG A 6 -75.88 -19.32 20.86
CA ARG A 6 -75.85 -17.93 20.50
C ARG A 6 -75.01 -17.76 19.25
N ALA A 7 -75.57 -17.23 18.19
CA ALA A 7 -74.92 -16.82 16.98
C ALA A 7 -74.23 -15.44 17.21
N PHE A 8 -72.92 -15.32 16.93
CA PHE A 8 -72.20 -14.04 16.84
C PHE A 8 -72.16 -13.66 15.36
N ALA A 9 -72.71 -12.50 15.06
CA ALA A 9 -72.57 -11.86 13.76
C ALA A 9 -71.20 -11.10 13.72
N LEU A 10 -70.32 -11.46 12.79
CA LEU A 10 -69.09 -10.73 12.49
C LEU A 10 -69.40 -9.52 11.58
N LEU A 11 -69.23 -8.35 12.12
CA LEU A 11 -69.22 -7.09 11.35
C LEU A 11 -67.82 -6.87 10.75
N THR A 12 -67.67 -7.04 9.45
CA THR A 12 -66.40 -6.71 8.74
C THR A 12 -66.35 -5.21 8.43
N VAL A 13 -65.51 -4.50 9.18
CA VAL A 13 -65.16 -3.10 8.88
C VAL A 13 -63.96 -3.11 7.94
N ALA A 14 -64.19 -2.72 6.69
CA ALA A 14 -63.12 -2.50 5.72
C ALA A 14 -62.43 -1.15 6.03
N LEU A 15 -61.18 -1.19 6.52
CA LEU A 15 -60.31 0.00 6.57
C LEU A 15 -59.63 0.20 5.20
N PRO A 16 -59.60 1.42 4.67
CA PRO A 16 -58.81 1.71 3.49
C PRO A 16 -57.32 1.71 3.86
N VAL A 17 -56.57 0.83 3.21
CA VAL A 17 -55.09 0.86 3.27
C VAL A 17 -54.60 2.03 2.46
N PHE A 18 -54.21 3.12 3.13
CA PHE A 18 -53.41 4.17 2.53
C PHE A 18 -51.99 3.62 2.31
N MET A 19 -51.67 3.25 1.06
CA MET A 19 -50.26 3.06 0.67
C MET A 19 -49.57 4.42 0.68
N ALA A 20 -48.92 4.75 1.81
CA ALA A 20 -47.92 5.79 1.86
C ALA A 20 -46.72 5.28 1.07
N GLY A 21 -46.61 5.69 -0.19
CA GLY A 21 -45.40 5.51 -0.98
C GLY A 21 -44.26 6.26 -0.32
N SER A 22 -43.39 5.53 0.40
CA SER A 22 -42.13 6.06 0.87
C SER A 22 -41.30 6.41 -0.37
N LEU A 23 -41.28 7.67 -0.73
CA LEU A 23 -40.23 8.22 -1.62
C LEU A 23 -38.93 8.08 -0.87
N ILE A 24 -38.22 6.96 -1.09
CA ILE A 24 -36.80 6.86 -0.74
C ILE A 24 -36.10 7.91 -1.61
N PRO A 25 -35.52 8.96 -1.03
CA PRO A 25 -34.76 9.89 -1.83
C PRO A 25 -33.58 9.10 -2.40
N THR A 26 -33.58 8.85 -3.71
CA THR A 26 -32.41 8.42 -4.45
C THR A 26 -31.45 9.60 -4.50
N GLY A 27 -30.85 9.91 -3.35
CA GLY A 27 -29.74 10.82 -3.27
C GLY A 27 -28.61 10.21 -4.09
N ARG A 28 -28.34 10.72 -5.27
CA ARG A 28 -27.09 10.43 -5.99
C ARG A 28 -25.97 10.72 -5.01
N ALA A 29 -25.26 9.68 -4.60
CA ALA A 29 -24.07 9.85 -3.77
C ALA A 29 -23.18 10.89 -4.48
N GLN A 30 -22.90 11.99 -3.80
CA GLN A 30 -22.10 13.06 -4.35
C GLN A 30 -20.73 12.49 -4.72
N ALA A 31 -20.29 12.67 -5.94
CA ALA A 31 -19.01 12.15 -6.40
C ALA A 31 -17.88 12.76 -5.54
N VAL A 32 -17.00 11.92 -5.00
CA VAL A 32 -15.83 12.38 -4.26
C VAL A 32 -14.89 13.07 -5.26
N THR A 33 -14.58 14.32 -5.01
CA THR A 33 -13.69 15.13 -5.85
C THR A 33 -12.39 15.50 -5.18
N GLU A 34 -12.30 15.31 -3.84
CA GLU A 34 -11.17 15.74 -3.01
C GLU A 34 -10.95 14.80 -1.85
N ILE A 35 -9.67 14.51 -1.56
CA ILE A 35 -9.18 13.74 -0.41
C ILE A 35 -7.87 14.38 0.05
N GLY A 36 -7.70 14.55 1.36
CA GLY A 36 -6.50 15.17 1.95
C GLY A 36 -6.36 16.65 1.58
N GLY A 37 -7.49 17.35 1.36
CA GLY A 37 -7.47 18.78 1.02
C GLY A 37 -7.08 19.10 -0.42
N GLN A 38 -6.89 18.08 -1.28
CA GLN A 38 -6.58 18.28 -2.70
C GLN A 38 -7.49 17.43 -3.60
N LYS A 39 -7.69 17.92 -4.84
CA LYS A 39 -8.48 17.21 -5.85
C LYS A 39 -7.83 15.86 -6.18
N ILE A 40 -8.66 14.81 -6.21
CA ILE A 40 -8.20 13.51 -6.71
C ILE A 40 -7.92 13.59 -8.20
N VAL A 41 -6.92 12.81 -8.65
CA VAL A 41 -6.57 12.68 -10.07
C VAL A 41 -6.95 11.27 -10.53
N THR A 42 -7.59 11.15 -11.68
CA THR A 42 -7.86 9.85 -12.30
C THR A 42 -7.36 9.83 -13.73
N LEU A 43 -6.37 8.98 -13.98
CA LEU A 43 -5.94 8.60 -15.32
C LEU A 43 -6.90 7.57 -15.88
N LYS A 44 -7.24 7.64 -17.19
CA LYS A 44 -8.19 6.73 -17.82
C LYS A 44 -7.79 6.36 -19.24
N ARG A 45 -8.12 5.13 -19.61
CA ARG A 45 -8.12 4.66 -20.99
C ARG A 45 -9.23 3.63 -21.23
N ALA A 46 -9.68 3.48 -22.44
CA ALA A 46 -10.61 2.42 -22.82
C ALA A 46 -9.84 1.10 -23.01
N ALA A 47 -10.38 -0.01 -22.51
CA ALA A 47 -9.92 -1.34 -22.88
C ALA A 47 -10.30 -1.63 -24.33
N VAL A 48 -9.40 -2.25 -25.08
CA VAL A 48 -9.62 -2.64 -26.49
C VAL A 48 -9.42 -4.13 -26.73
N SER A 49 -8.66 -4.82 -25.86
CA SER A 49 -8.42 -6.26 -25.99
C SER A 49 -9.63 -7.07 -25.49
N THR A 50 -9.98 -8.08 -26.26
CA THR A 50 -10.99 -9.09 -25.89
C THR A 50 -10.37 -10.37 -25.36
N THR A 51 -9.05 -10.50 -25.41
CA THR A 51 -8.33 -11.75 -25.10
C THR A 51 -7.31 -11.61 -23.96
N THR A 52 -6.79 -10.41 -23.75
CA THR A 52 -5.77 -10.13 -22.71
C THR A 52 -6.28 -9.08 -21.73
N PRO A 53 -5.94 -9.18 -20.43
CA PRO A 53 -6.32 -8.14 -19.48
C PRO A 53 -5.56 -6.84 -19.79
N GLU A 54 -6.23 -5.69 -19.56
CA GLU A 54 -5.69 -4.36 -19.77
C GLU A 54 -6.04 -3.45 -18.60
N PHE A 55 -5.09 -2.63 -18.16
CA PHE A 55 -5.40 -1.56 -17.21
C PHE A 55 -6.29 -0.50 -17.86
N THR A 56 -7.26 0.02 -17.13
CA THR A 56 -8.25 1.01 -17.61
C THR A 56 -8.24 2.30 -16.81
N SER A 57 -7.90 2.27 -15.53
CA SER A 57 -7.80 3.50 -14.74
C SER A 57 -6.86 3.41 -13.55
N VAL A 58 -6.35 4.58 -13.13
CA VAL A 58 -5.64 4.78 -11.88
C VAL A 58 -6.18 6.04 -11.21
N THR A 59 -6.64 5.93 -9.96
CA THR A 59 -7.10 7.07 -9.15
C THR A 59 -6.13 7.34 -8.02
N LEU A 60 -5.68 8.59 -7.90
CA LEU A 60 -4.69 9.05 -6.92
C LEU A 60 -5.26 10.12 -6.01
N ALA A 61 -4.70 10.18 -4.78
CA ALA A 61 -4.94 11.23 -3.80
C ALA A 61 -3.68 12.10 -3.62
N PRO A 62 -3.55 13.23 -4.37
CA PRO A 62 -2.40 14.12 -4.23
C PRO A 62 -2.20 14.67 -2.83
N GLY A 63 -3.27 14.97 -2.09
CA GLY A 63 -3.21 15.43 -0.70
C GLY A 63 -2.85 14.33 0.32
N ARG A 64 -2.46 13.15 -0.17
CA ARG A 64 -2.00 12.00 0.62
C ARG A 64 -0.72 11.41 0.04
N GLY A 65 0.26 12.25 -0.26
CA GLY A 65 1.56 11.83 -0.79
C GLY A 65 1.46 11.12 -2.15
N MET A 66 0.52 11.49 -3.01
CA MET A 66 0.23 10.83 -4.31
C MET A 66 -0.19 9.35 -4.17
N GLU A 67 -0.78 8.96 -3.05
CA GLU A 67 -1.25 7.59 -2.83
C GLU A 67 -2.18 7.11 -3.95
N LEU A 68 -1.97 5.88 -4.45
CA LEU A 68 -2.87 5.23 -5.39
C LEU A 68 -4.03 4.59 -4.62
N LEU A 69 -5.24 5.12 -4.81
CA LEU A 69 -6.44 4.59 -4.14
C LEU A 69 -7.09 3.44 -4.91
N GLN A 70 -7.06 3.51 -6.23
CA GLN A 70 -7.64 2.48 -7.09
C GLN A 70 -6.79 2.30 -8.34
N VAL A 71 -6.61 1.04 -8.74
CA VAL A 71 -6.03 0.64 -10.01
C VAL A 71 -6.97 -0.37 -10.63
N THR A 72 -7.62 -0.01 -11.74
CA THR A 72 -8.62 -0.87 -12.39
C THR A 72 -8.05 -1.51 -13.64
N ALA A 73 -8.33 -2.78 -13.82
CA ALA A 73 -8.01 -3.53 -15.04
C ALA A 73 -9.26 -4.27 -15.54
N ASN A 74 -9.43 -4.32 -16.85
CA ASN A 74 -10.47 -5.11 -17.51
C ASN A 74 -9.91 -6.51 -17.80
N PHE A 75 -10.57 -7.53 -17.25
CA PHE A 75 -10.25 -8.93 -17.51
C PHE A 75 -11.27 -9.52 -18.50
N PRO A 76 -10.83 -10.13 -19.58
CA PRO A 76 -11.73 -10.74 -20.57
C PRO A 76 -12.72 -11.71 -19.94
N GLY A 77 -14.01 -11.53 -20.25
CA GLY A 77 -15.10 -12.35 -19.71
C GLY A 77 -15.50 -12.04 -18.26
N LYS A 78 -14.83 -11.09 -17.58
CA LYS A 78 -15.15 -10.67 -16.19
C LYS A 78 -15.49 -9.20 -16.06
N GLY A 79 -14.99 -8.35 -16.97
CA GLY A 79 -15.08 -6.91 -16.86
C GLY A 79 -14.01 -6.30 -15.96
N GLU A 80 -14.30 -5.12 -15.42
CA GLU A 80 -13.36 -4.36 -14.60
C GLU A 80 -13.21 -4.93 -13.19
N VAL A 81 -11.95 -5.04 -12.75
CA VAL A 81 -11.55 -5.46 -11.41
C VAL A 81 -10.63 -4.39 -10.83
N ASN A 82 -10.90 -3.94 -9.60
CA ASN A 82 -9.93 -3.14 -8.86
C ASN A 82 -8.79 -4.05 -8.38
N VAL A 83 -7.58 -3.79 -8.86
CA VAL A 83 -6.37 -4.55 -8.54
C VAL A 83 -5.96 -4.32 -7.08
N LEU A 84 -6.20 -3.11 -6.57
CA LEU A 84 -5.90 -2.77 -5.18
C LEU A 84 -7.08 -3.06 -4.25
N ALA A 85 -6.77 -3.56 -3.05
CA ALA A 85 -7.71 -3.67 -1.95
C ALA A 85 -7.91 -2.29 -1.30
N SER A 86 -8.88 -1.56 -1.79
CA SER A 86 -9.23 -0.23 -1.32
C SER A 86 -10.74 -0.10 -1.19
N PRO A 87 -11.25 0.62 -0.18
CA PRO A 87 -12.67 0.92 -0.09
C PRO A 87 -13.12 1.78 -1.28
N SER A 88 -14.42 2.03 -1.39
CA SER A 88 -14.92 3.06 -2.31
C SER A 88 -14.25 4.41 -2.03
N LEU A 89 -14.20 5.32 -3.02
CA LEU A 89 -13.63 6.65 -2.80
C LEU A 89 -14.27 7.41 -1.64
N ALA A 90 -15.56 7.22 -1.39
CA ALA A 90 -16.23 7.78 -0.22
C ALA A 90 -15.74 7.16 1.09
N GLY A 91 -15.50 5.85 1.10
CA GLY A 91 -14.90 5.15 2.23
C GLY A 91 -13.46 5.59 2.48
N ALA A 92 -12.65 5.69 1.42
CA ALA A 92 -11.28 6.18 1.49
C ALA A 92 -11.24 7.62 2.03
N LYS A 93 -12.09 8.52 1.51
CA LYS A 93 -12.21 9.90 2.04
C LYS A 93 -12.53 9.91 3.53
N LYS A 94 -13.52 9.14 3.95
CA LYS A 94 -13.89 9.07 5.37
C LYS A 94 -12.73 8.62 6.27
N MET A 95 -11.92 7.68 5.80
CA MET A 95 -10.75 7.19 6.54
C MET A 95 -9.61 8.21 6.54
N LEU A 96 -9.23 8.69 5.36
CA LEU A 96 -8.04 9.52 5.17
C LEU A 96 -8.21 10.95 5.68
N ASP A 97 -9.44 11.48 5.69
CA ASP A 97 -9.75 12.82 6.19
C ASP A 97 -10.23 12.80 7.65
N ALA A 98 -10.05 11.67 8.36
CA ALA A 98 -10.39 11.59 9.78
C ALA A 98 -9.44 12.45 10.65
N ASP A 99 -10.01 13.15 11.63
CA ASP A 99 -9.27 14.08 12.49
C ASP A 99 -8.29 13.39 13.44
N ASP A 100 -8.50 12.11 13.75
CA ASP A 100 -7.66 11.30 14.64
C ASP A 100 -6.43 10.69 13.97
N ASP A 101 -6.26 10.86 12.65
CA ASP A 101 -5.10 10.38 11.89
C ASP A 101 -3.98 11.43 11.86
N ALA A 102 -3.39 11.73 13.01
CA ALA A 102 -2.38 12.78 13.14
C ALA A 102 -1.17 12.61 12.21
N PHE A 103 -0.74 11.36 12.00
CA PHE A 103 0.46 11.03 11.23
C PHE A 103 0.17 10.49 9.82
N GLY A 104 -1.10 10.34 9.43
CA GLY A 104 -1.49 9.75 8.16
C GLY A 104 -1.39 8.22 8.11
N ASN A 105 -1.32 7.55 9.26
CA ASN A 105 -1.17 6.11 9.34
C ASN A 105 -2.32 5.32 8.70
N LEU A 106 -3.50 5.94 8.51
CA LEU A 106 -4.59 5.31 7.79
C LEU A 106 -4.27 5.18 6.29
N GLY A 107 -3.38 6.01 5.73
CA GLY A 107 -2.96 5.94 4.34
C GLY A 107 -2.31 4.59 3.98
N TYR A 108 -1.42 4.07 4.83
CA TYR A 108 -0.81 2.76 4.54
C TYR A 108 -1.70 1.55 4.88
N ARG A 109 -2.98 1.75 5.21
CA ARG A 109 -3.94 0.66 5.49
C ARG A 109 -4.91 0.37 4.35
N LEU A 110 -4.78 1.07 3.25
CA LEU A 110 -5.63 0.92 2.05
C LEU A 110 -4.84 1.32 0.79
N GLY A 111 -5.32 0.92 -0.38
CA GLY A 111 -4.70 1.37 -1.62
C GLY A 111 -3.23 1.02 -1.74
N ALA A 112 -2.41 2.03 -2.00
CA ALA A 112 -0.97 1.88 -2.21
C ALA A 112 -0.21 3.18 -1.89
N ALA A 113 0.13 3.36 -0.62
CA ALA A 113 0.86 4.53 -0.13
C ALA A 113 2.36 4.46 -0.46
N PHE A 114 2.97 5.60 -0.76
CA PHE A 114 4.41 5.73 -0.87
C PHE A 114 5.04 6.02 0.49
N LEU A 115 6.18 5.40 0.74
CA LEU A 115 6.88 5.41 2.02
C LEU A 115 8.25 6.07 1.84
N VAL A 116 8.38 7.32 2.26
CA VAL A 116 9.61 8.14 2.16
C VAL A 116 9.72 8.97 3.44
N PRO A 117 10.89 9.17 4.02
CA PRO A 117 12.26 8.83 3.59
C PRO A 117 12.72 7.43 4.03
N TYR A 118 11.84 6.63 4.62
CA TYR A 118 12.09 5.24 4.99
C TYR A 118 10.79 4.43 4.91
N PRO A 119 10.76 3.29 4.27
CA PRO A 119 9.75 2.25 4.49
C PRO A 119 10.03 1.46 5.78
N ASN A 120 9.04 0.67 6.19
CA ASN A 120 9.11 -0.20 7.35
C ASN A 120 9.29 0.58 8.68
N ARG A 121 10.06 0.09 9.63
CA ARG A 121 10.14 0.54 11.02
C ARG A 121 11.50 1.14 11.33
N ILE A 122 11.52 2.08 12.28
CA ILE A 122 12.76 2.55 12.92
C ILE A 122 12.53 2.56 14.43
N ARG A 123 13.43 1.88 15.16
CA ARG A 123 13.50 1.86 16.62
C ARG A 123 14.37 3.01 17.11
N GLY A 124 14.11 3.49 18.31
CA GLY A 124 14.93 4.53 18.94
C GLY A 124 14.60 4.77 20.40
N LYS A 125 15.31 5.69 21.01
CA LYS A 125 15.05 6.09 22.40
C LYS A 125 13.83 6.99 22.46
N LEU A 126 12.77 6.52 23.11
CA LEU A 126 11.51 7.23 23.25
C LEU A 126 11.70 8.51 24.10
N SER A 127 11.08 9.61 23.67
CA SER A 127 10.98 10.87 24.45
C SER A 127 10.14 10.66 25.71
N ALA A 128 10.28 11.56 26.70
CA ALA A 128 9.55 11.46 27.97
C ALA A 128 8.02 11.53 27.81
N ASP A 129 7.54 12.23 26.78
CA ASP A 129 6.10 12.34 26.47
C ASP A 129 5.59 11.22 25.55
N GLY A 130 6.48 10.32 25.09
CA GLY A 130 6.15 9.18 24.25
C GLY A 130 5.74 9.52 22.82
N LYS A 131 5.92 10.77 22.36
CA LYS A 131 5.47 11.20 21.03
C LYS A 131 6.52 11.08 19.94
N THR A 132 7.79 11.16 20.34
CA THR A 132 8.92 11.06 19.42
C THR A 132 9.93 10.03 19.90
N LEU A 133 10.82 9.62 19.01
CA LEU A 133 11.96 8.81 19.35
C LEU A 133 13.24 9.37 18.71
N GLY A 134 14.36 9.22 19.41
CA GLY A 134 15.68 9.57 18.92
C GLY A 134 16.40 8.33 18.40
N THR A 135 16.96 8.44 17.19
CA THR A 135 17.89 7.45 16.62
C THR A 135 19.09 8.17 16.04
N GLU A 136 20.11 7.46 15.60
CA GLU A 136 21.35 8.04 15.13
C GLU A 136 21.72 7.50 13.74
N TRP A 137 22.24 8.38 12.91
CA TRP A 137 22.86 8.04 11.64
C TRP A 137 24.18 8.81 11.48
N GLU A 138 25.29 8.11 11.27
CA GLU A 138 26.63 8.66 11.09
C GLU A 138 27.02 9.73 12.14
N GLY A 139 26.62 9.51 13.39
CA GLY A 139 26.89 10.43 14.51
C GLY A 139 25.93 11.62 14.64
N HIS A 140 24.95 11.73 13.79
CA HIS A 140 23.88 12.72 13.86
C HIS A 140 22.62 12.15 14.49
N THR A 141 22.02 12.86 15.44
CA THR A 141 20.76 12.46 16.05
C THR A 141 19.58 12.83 15.16
N LEU A 142 18.71 11.87 14.93
CA LEU A 142 17.44 12.02 14.22
C LEU A 142 16.28 11.89 15.21
N THR A 143 15.31 12.80 15.15
CA THR A 143 14.11 12.74 15.96
C THR A 143 12.90 12.44 15.08
N LEU A 144 12.30 11.26 15.25
CA LEU A 144 11.17 10.79 14.46
C LEU A 144 9.87 10.75 15.28
N PRO A 145 8.69 10.89 14.65
CA PRO A 145 7.42 10.60 15.30
C PRO A 145 7.35 9.13 15.74
N ALA A 146 7.02 8.87 17.01
CA ALA A 146 6.73 7.52 17.51
C ALA A 146 5.28 7.16 17.20
N ASN A 147 4.98 7.03 15.90
CA ASN A 147 3.63 6.99 15.34
C ASN A 147 2.98 5.60 15.34
N ASN A 148 3.71 4.55 15.75
CA ASN A 148 3.17 3.20 15.83
C ASN A 148 3.54 2.50 17.13
N ILE A 149 2.74 1.48 17.49
CA ILE A 149 2.98 0.59 18.64
C ILE A 149 2.41 -0.78 18.31
N GLY A 150 3.09 -1.85 18.71
CA GLY A 150 2.59 -3.21 18.61
C GLY A 150 1.37 -3.46 19.52
N LYS A 151 0.82 -4.65 19.46
CA LYS A 151 -0.47 -4.97 20.09
C LYS A 151 -0.33 -5.47 21.53
N LEU A 152 0.83 -6.00 21.92
CA LEU A 152 1.06 -6.54 23.25
C LEU A 152 1.35 -5.43 24.28
N PRO A 153 1.10 -5.66 25.57
CA PRO A 153 1.42 -4.69 26.62
C PRO A 153 2.91 -4.32 26.69
N THR A 154 3.78 -5.20 26.22
CA THR A 154 5.24 -5.03 26.17
C THR A 154 5.73 -4.43 24.86
N ALA A 155 4.81 -4.06 23.95
CA ALA A 155 5.17 -3.53 22.67
C ALA A 155 5.88 -2.18 22.77
N GLU A 156 6.87 -1.99 21.91
CA GLU A 156 7.63 -0.74 21.84
C GLU A 156 6.99 0.24 20.87
N ARG A 157 6.92 1.52 21.24
CA ARG A 157 6.62 2.57 20.28
C ARG A 157 7.78 2.76 19.32
N HIS A 158 7.46 2.93 18.05
CA HIS A 158 8.45 3.11 16.99
C HIS A 158 7.94 4.03 15.87
N ALA A 159 8.85 4.50 15.05
CA ALA A 159 8.50 5.21 13.82
C ALA A 159 8.16 4.18 12.72
N MET A 160 7.15 4.50 11.86
CA MET A 160 6.70 3.58 10.83
C MET A 160 6.34 4.33 9.54
N HIS A 161 6.79 3.76 8.41
CA HIS A 161 6.34 4.05 7.06
C HIS A 161 6.51 5.50 6.58
N GLY A 162 7.61 6.13 6.99
CA GLY A 162 8.01 7.43 6.46
C GLY A 162 7.18 8.61 6.96
N LEU A 163 7.28 9.73 6.24
CA LEU A 163 6.84 11.03 6.72
C LEU A 163 6.01 11.81 5.69
N ILE A 164 5.60 11.18 4.56
CA ILE A 164 4.86 11.87 3.48
C ILE A 164 3.39 11.50 3.38
N LEU A 165 2.87 10.65 4.27
CA LEU A 165 1.50 10.12 4.17
C LEU A 165 0.39 11.18 4.22
N LYS A 166 0.69 12.40 4.69
CA LYS A 166 -0.21 13.57 4.66
C LYS A 166 0.34 14.73 3.84
N SER A 167 1.39 14.50 3.08
CA SER A 167 1.98 15.57 2.26
C SER A 167 1.08 15.93 1.09
N ASN A 168 0.97 17.23 0.84
CA ASN A 168 0.39 17.77 -0.37
C ASN A 168 1.34 17.60 -1.55
N THR A 169 0.78 17.60 -2.74
CA THR A 169 1.53 17.52 -3.99
C THR A 169 1.27 18.77 -4.81
N ASP A 170 2.34 19.40 -5.27
CA ASP A 170 2.33 20.58 -6.10
C ASP A 170 2.64 20.23 -7.56
N ASP A 171 2.52 21.18 -8.47
CA ASP A 171 2.84 21.08 -9.91
C ASP A 171 2.24 19.84 -10.60
N ILE A 172 1.01 19.47 -10.23
CA ILE A 172 0.32 18.30 -10.77
C ILE A 172 0.00 18.53 -12.25
N ARG A 173 0.53 17.67 -13.12
CA ARG A 173 0.32 17.72 -14.58
C ARG A 173 -0.11 16.36 -15.10
N VAL A 174 -1.24 16.34 -15.79
CA VAL A 174 -1.70 15.14 -16.53
C VAL A 174 -1.42 15.34 -18.00
N THR A 175 -0.73 14.39 -18.63
CA THR A 175 -0.38 14.44 -20.05
C THR A 175 -0.81 13.16 -20.75
N LYS A 176 -1.19 13.28 -22.01
CA LYS A 176 -1.39 12.12 -22.90
C LYS A 176 -0.06 11.53 -23.29
N THR A 177 0.01 10.20 -23.32
CA THR A 177 1.17 9.44 -23.77
C THR A 177 0.73 8.43 -24.85
N PRO A 178 1.65 7.87 -25.64
CA PRO A 178 1.30 6.78 -26.55
C PRO A 178 0.64 5.62 -25.78
N GLY A 179 -0.63 5.38 -26.05
CA GLY A 179 -1.40 4.28 -25.44
C GLY A 179 -1.97 4.54 -24.06
N GLY A 180 -1.90 5.79 -23.52
CA GLY A 180 -2.44 6.07 -22.20
C GLY A 180 -2.29 7.49 -21.69
N GLU A 181 -2.12 7.63 -20.39
CA GLU A 181 -1.97 8.91 -19.70
C GLU A 181 -0.86 8.79 -18.62
N GLN A 182 -0.25 9.93 -18.31
CA GLN A 182 0.72 10.07 -17.24
C GLN A 182 0.35 11.26 -16.36
N VAL A 183 0.54 11.12 -15.05
CA VAL A 183 0.54 12.23 -14.10
C VAL A 183 1.92 12.37 -13.49
N THR A 184 2.37 13.61 -13.33
CA THR A 184 3.57 13.99 -12.57
C THR A 184 3.17 15.03 -11.53
N GLY A 185 3.76 14.97 -10.35
CA GLY A 185 3.61 15.95 -9.28
C GLY A 185 4.87 16.03 -8.44
N VAL A 186 5.02 17.13 -7.70
CA VAL A 186 6.16 17.38 -6.82
C VAL A 186 5.68 17.46 -5.38
N ILE A 187 6.33 16.73 -4.48
CA ILE A 187 6.15 16.88 -3.04
C ILE A 187 7.39 17.60 -2.51
N HIS A 188 7.23 18.86 -2.11
CA HIS A 188 8.27 19.62 -1.43
C HIS A 188 8.34 19.18 0.04
N ALA A 189 8.99 18.04 0.30
CA ALA A 189 9.04 17.46 1.64
C ALA A 189 9.91 18.30 2.60
N GLY A 190 10.79 19.14 2.08
CA GLY A 190 11.70 19.93 2.89
C GLY A 190 12.54 19.01 3.79
N ASP A 191 12.71 19.38 5.04
CA ASP A 191 13.33 18.57 6.09
C ASP A 191 12.33 17.63 6.79
N PHE A 192 11.21 17.33 6.14
CA PHE A 192 10.10 16.52 6.69
C PHE A 192 9.60 17.06 8.04
N ALA A 193 9.35 18.36 8.10
CA ALA A 193 8.92 19.09 9.29
C ALA A 193 9.91 19.01 10.47
N GLY A 194 11.20 19.04 10.19
CA GLY A 194 12.28 18.96 11.17
C GLY A 194 12.63 17.54 11.62
N HIS A 195 12.11 16.54 10.91
CA HIS A 195 12.34 15.12 11.23
C HIS A 195 13.40 14.46 10.35
N TRP A 196 14.10 15.21 9.48
CA TRP A 196 15.16 14.67 8.62
C TRP A 196 16.35 15.61 8.50
N PHE A 197 17.46 15.10 7.99
CA PHE A 197 18.77 15.78 8.03
C PHE A 197 18.93 16.87 6.99
N SER A 198 18.25 16.77 5.85
CA SER A 198 18.39 17.71 4.75
C SER A 198 17.01 17.99 4.12
N LYS A 199 17.00 18.84 3.09
CA LYS A 199 15.76 19.17 2.38
C LYS A 199 15.62 18.33 1.14
N THR A 200 14.47 17.71 0.97
CA THR A 200 14.18 16.77 -0.11
C THR A 200 12.97 17.23 -0.93
N ASP A 201 13.12 17.24 -2.26
CA ASP A 201 12.02 17.29 -3.19
C ASP A 201 11.79 15.89 -3.79
N LEU A 202 10.51 15.49 -3.91
CA LEU A 202 10.12 14.21 -4.49
C LEU A 202 9.32 14.45 -5.76
N VAL A 203 9.82 13.95 -6.88
CA VAL A 203 9.07 13.95 -8.15
C VAL A 203 8.39 12.60 -8.30
N VAL A 204 7.06 12.58 -8.21
CA VAL A 204 6.24 11.37 -8.37
C VAL A 204 5.69 11.33 -9.79
N THR A 205 5.85 10.18 -10.46
CA THR A 205 5.31 9.98 -11.81
C THR A 205 4.58 8.66 -11.88
N ILE A 206 3.32 8.70 -12.31
CA ILE A 206 2.48 7.52 -12.55
C ILE A 206 2.07 7.50 -14.03
N THR A 207 2.32 6.39 -14.71
CA THR A 207 1.96 6.21 -16.12
C THR A 207 1.00 5.03 -16.26
N LEU A 208 -0.13 5.26 -16.89
CA LEU A 208 -1.13 4.25 -17.24
C LEU A 208 -1.02 3.94 -18.73
N THR A 209 -0.80 2.66 -19.05
CA THR A 209 -0.91 2.09 -20.41
C THR A 209 -1.79 0.84 -20.38
N ALA A 210 -2.07 0.24 -21.54
CA ALA A 210 -2.81 -1.02 -21.61
C ALA A 210 -2.14 -2.14 -20.81
N GLY A 211 -0.86 -2.33 -21.02
CA GLY A 211 -0.09 -3.46 -20.46
C GLY A 211 0.58 -3.17 -19.13
N ALA A 212 0.55 -1.93 -18.62
CA ALA A 212 1.28 -1.59 -17.40
C ALA A 212 0.72 -0.35 -16.68
N VAL A 213 0.92 -0.34 -15.37
CA VAL A 213 0.94 0.87 -14.55
C VAL A 213 2.35 1.00 -13.98
N ASP A 214 3.06 2.05 -14.39
CA ASP A 214 4.37 2.40 -13.86
C ASP A 214 4.23 3.43 -12.74
N ALA A 215 4.87 3.20 -11.60
CA ALA A 215 4.96 4.12 -10.47
C ALA A 215 6.42 4.41 -10.17
N SER A 216 6.82 5.67 -10.14
CA SER A 216 8.19 6.05 -9.78
C SER A 216 8.25 7.29 -8.92
N ILE A 217 9.23 7.33 -8.02
CA ILE A 217 9.61 8.49 -7.22
C ILE A 217 11.09 8.75 -7.43
N THR A 218 11.42 10.00 -7.74
CA THR A 218 12.79 10.49 -7.70
C THR A 218 12.93 11.43 -6.52
N ALA A 219 13.80 11.10 -5.57
CA ALA A 219 14.15 11.95 -4.45
C ALA A 219 15.40 12.78 -4.81
N HIS A 220 15.30 14.08 -4.62
CA HIS A 220 16.38 15.06 -4.85
C HIS A 220 16.75 15.70 -3.52
N ASN A 221 18.00 15.60 -3.10
CA ASN A 221 18.52 16.38 -1.98
C ASN A 221 18.75 17.82 -2.44
N VAL A 222 17.84 18.72 -2.07
CA VAL A 222 17.89 20.15 -2.40
C VAL A 222 18.43 21.00 -1.23
N GLY A 223 18.85 20.34 -0.14
CA GLY A 223 19.45 20.99 1.03
C GLY A 223 20.98 21.05 0.94
N SER A 224 21.60 21.40 2.08
CA SER A 224 23.06 21.62 2.20
C SER A 224 23.82 20.47 2.82
N GLU A 225 23.11 19.52 3.44
CA GLU A 225 23.71 18.39 4.15
C GLU A 225 23.46 17.07 3.42
N ALA A 226 24.32 16.07 3.66
CA ALA A 226 24.04 14.71 3.21
C ALA A 226 22.87 14.10 4.02
N GLU A 227 22.09 13.24 3.38
CA GLU A 227 20.95 12.58 4.02
C GLU A 227 20.84 11.13 3.60
N PRO A 228 20.38 10.23 4.50
CA PRO A 228 20.00 8.87 4.15
C PRO A 228 18.59 8.90 3.57
N ILE A 229 18.34 8.32 2.40
CA ILE A 229 17.03 8.21 1.79
C ILE A 229 16.74 6.76 1.45
N ALA A 230 15.56 6.30 1.78
CA ALA A 230 15.00 5.09 1.22
C ALA A 230 13.55 5.31 0.79
N ILE A 231 13.16 4.57 -0.22
CA ILE A 231 11.82 4.66 -0.83
C ILE A 231 11.21 3.27 -0.87
N GLY A 232 9.93 3.20 -0.52
CA GLY A 232 9.14 1.99 -0.62
C GLY A 232 7.69 2.30 -1.01
N TRP A 233 6.91 1.25 -1.20
CA TRP A 233 5.52 1.34 -1.59
C TRP A 233 4.72 0.24 -0.89
N HIS A 234 3.53 0.56 -0.40
CA HIS A 234 2.69 -0.33 0.42
C HIS A 234 1.36 -0.68 -0.28
N PRO A 235 1.38 -1.34 -1.45
CA PRO A 235 0.16 -1.72 -2.14
C PRO A 235 -0.48 -2.94 -1.50
N TYR A 236 -1.78 -2.85 -1.28
CA TYR A 236 -2.63 -4.00 -0.96
C TYR A 236 -3.25 -4.54 -2.25
N PHE A 237 -2.96 -5.78 -2.60
CA PHE A 237 -3.52 -6.45 -3.78
C PHE A 237 -4.72 -7.29 -3.40
N ASN A 238 -5.82 -7.13 -4.13
CA ASN A 238 -7.02 -7.94 -3.96
C ASN A 238 -6.80 -9.40 -4.33
N LEU A 239 -7.54 -10.28 -3.63
CA LEU A 239 -7.77 -11.67 -3.98
C LEU A 239 -9.24 -11.83 -4.39
N PRO A 240 -9.59 -11.64 -5.68
CA PRO A 240 -10.98 -11.45 -6.11
C PRO A 240 -11.86 -12.69 -5.96
N SER A 241 -11.30 -13.89 -5.81
CA SER A 241 -12.10 -15.11 -5.56
C SER A 241 -12.74 -15.14 -4.17
N GLY A 242 -12.17 -14.38 -3.21
CA GLY A 242 -12.51 -14.52 -1.81
C GLY A 242 -11.97 -15.81 -1.17
N ASP A 243 -11.22 -16.62 -1.90
CA ASP A 243 -10.56 -17.83 -1.39
C ASP A 243 -9.03 -17.65 -1.31
N ARG A 244 -8.61 -17.00 -0.23
CA ARG A 244 -7.19 -16.78 0.06
C ARG A 244 -6.38 -18.08 0.11
N THR A 245 -7.00 -19.19 0.50
CA THR A 245 -6.27 -20.45 0.68
C THR A 245 -5.73 -21.02 -0.62
N GLN A 246 -6.34 -20.67 -1.75
CA GLN A 246 -5.90 -21.05 -3.10
C GLN A 246 -4.99 -19.99 -3.74
N ALA A 247 -4.95 -18.79 -3.19
CA ALA A 247 -4.09 -17.73 -3.69
C ALA A 247 -2.62 -18.12 -3.52
N LYS A 248 -1.79 -17.78 -4.52
CA LYS A 248 -0.38 -18.12 -4.55
C LYS A 248 0.48 -16.87 -4.67
N ILE A 249 1.63 -16.90 -4.01
CA ILE A 249 2.63 -15.84 -4.07
C ILE A 249 3.94 -16.42 -4.61
N LEU A 250 4.60 -15.65 -5.47
CA LEU A 250 5.98 -15.87 -5.86
C LEU A 250 6.81 -14.67 -5.41
N ILE A 251 7.82 -14.91 -4.57
CA ILE A 251 8.84 -13.93 -4.19
C ILE A 251 10.21 -14.51 -4.52
N PRO A 252 10.99 -13.89 -5.41
CA PRO A 252 12.27 -14.43 -5.87
C PRO A 252 13.43 -14.04 -4.91
N GLY A 253 13.20 -14.07 -3.61
CA GLY A 253 14.19 -13.83 -2.56
C GLY A 253 14.74 -15.13 -1.98
N SER A 254 16.05 -15.24 -1.80
CA SER A 254 16.71 -16.44 -1.28
C SER A 254 17.04 -16.38 0.21
N GLN A 255 16.93 -15.21 0.83
CA GLN A 255 17.17 -14.98 2.25
C GLN A 255 15.98 -14.28 2.89
N LEU A 256 15.70 -14.64 4.14
CA LEU A 256 14.73 -13.98 5.00
C LEU A 256 15.46 -13.16 6.06
N ALA A 257 15.08 -11.90 6.24
CA ALA A 257 15.48 -11.11 7.39
C ALA A 257 14.62 -11.56 8.59
N THR A 258 15.26 -12.13 9.61
CA THR A 258 14.51 -12.66 10.75
C THR A 258 14.05 -11.54 11.67
N ALA A 259 12.81 -11.64 12.17
CA ALA A 259 12.23 -10.74 13.15
C ALA A 259 12.19 -11.37 14.55
N ASP A 260 12.11 -10.52 15.58
CA ASP A 260 12.00 -10.92 16.99
C ASP A 260 10.61 -11.48 17.35
N GLY A 261 9.63 -11.33 16.46
CA GLY A 261 8.25 -11.78 16.60
C GLY A 261 7.31 -10.94 15.74
N TYR A 262 6.01 -11.24 15.79
CA TYR A 262 5.00 -10.55 14.99
C TYR A 262 4.25 -9.44 15.76
N ASP A 263 4.70 -9.05 16.92
CA ASP A 263 4.12 -7.91 17.64
C ASP A 263 4.70 -6.57 17.14
N ASN A 264 6.02 -6.44 17.24
CA ASN A 264 6.74 -5.24 16.74
C ASN A 264 7.40 -5.47 15.39
N VAL A 265 7.72 -6.72 15.06
CA VAL A 265 8.42 -7.14 13.82
C VAL A 265 9.77 -6.43 13.65
N PHE A 266 10.51 -6.26 14.75
CA PHE A 266 11.87 -5.71 14.66
C PHE A 266 12.84 -6.77 14.16
N PRO A 267 13.81 -6.37 13.32
CA PRO A 267 14.80 -7.31 12.81
C PRO A 267 15.76 -7.76 13.91
N THR A 268 16.25 -9.00 13.78
CA THR A 268 17.30 -9.52 14.65
C THR A 268 18.72 -9.27 14.13
N GLY A 269 18.84 -8.61 12.97
CA GLY A 269 20.10 -8.40 12.25
C GLY A 269 20.63 -9.66 11.55
N LYS A 270 19.81 -10.71 11.40
CA LYS A 270 20.21 -11.97 10.77
C LYS A 270 19.43 -12.23 9.49
N LEU A 271 20.15 -12.71 8.48
CA LEU A 271 19.57 -13.27 7.26
C LEU A 271 19.71 -14.80 7.30
N VAL A 272 18.64 -15.51 6.97
CA VAL A 272 18.63 -16.98 6.93
C VAL A 272 18.13 -17.46 5.56
N PRO A 273 18.65 -18.60 5.05
CA PRO A 273 18.15 -19.19 3.80
C PRO A 273 16.66 -19.54 3.91
N VAL A 274 15.90 -19.28 2.85
CA VAL A 274 14.47 -19.66 2.78
C VAL A 274 14.27 -21.12 2.38
N GLU A 275 15.27 -21.74 1.75
CA GLU A 275 15.19 -23.08 1.20
C GLU A 275 14.76 -24.14 2.24
N GLY A 276 13.77 -24.97 1.86
CA GLY A 276 13.23 -26.00 2.75
C GLY A 276 12.35 -25.49 3.89
N THR A 277 12.03 -24.19 3.93
CA THR A 277 11.17 -23.58 4.94
C THR A 277 9.83 -23.14 4.33
N ARG A 278 8.86 -22.75 5.17
CA ARG A 278 7.60 -22.14 4.73
C ARG A 278 7.79 -20.80 3.99
N TYR A 279 8.97 -20.21 4.12
CA TYR A 279 9.34 -18.94 3.48
C TYR A 279 9.90 -19.12 2.06
N ASP A 280 10.05 -20.34 1.57
CA ASP A 280 10.51 -20.59 0.20
C ASP A 280 9.36 -20.36 -0.81
N LEU A 281 9.17 -19.11 -1.19
CA LEU A 281 8.13 -18.69 -2.13
C LEU A 281 8.65 -18.56 -3.57
N ARG A 282 9.77 -19.23 -3.92
CA ARG A 282 10.46 -19.09 -5.23
C ARG A 282 9.89 -19.97 -6.36
N ALA A 283 8.95 -20.85 -6.06
CA ALA A 283 8.39 -21.74 -7.09
C ALA A 283 7.78 -20.93 -8.26
N PRO A 284 8.09 -21.22 -9.51
CA PRO A 284 7.64 -20.42 -10.68
C PRO A 284 6.13 -20.25 -10.79
N GLY A 285 5.36 -21.26 -10.36
CA GLY A 285 3.88 -21.22 -10.32
C GLY A 285 3.30 -20.54 -9.07
N GLY A 286 4.16 -20.00 -8.20
CA GLY A 286 3.80 -19.48 -6.89
C GLY A 286 3.53 -20.58 -5.85
N VAL A 287 3.60 -20.23 -4.57
CA VAL A 287 3.32 -21.07 -3.41
C VAL A 287 2.00 -20.64 -2.78
N ALA A 288 1.13 -21.58 -2.46
CA ALA A 288 -0.16 -21.28 -1.87
C ALA A 288 -0.01 -20.63 -0.49
N LEU A 289 -0.75 -19.54 -0.26
CA LEU A 289 -0.78 -18.86 1.04
C LEU A 289 -1.42 -19.71 2.15
N ALA A 290 -2.33 -20.61 1.78
CA ALA A 290 -3.07 -21.43 2.72
C ALA A 290 -3.64 -20.58 3.89
N LYS A 291 -3.39 -20.99 5.14
CA LYS A 291 -3.77 -20.25 6.35
C LYS A 291 -2.57 -19.60 7.04
N GLU A 292 -1.43 -19.53 6.34
CA GLU A 292 -0.20 -18.96 6.91
C GLU A 292 -0.34 -17.45 7.10
N PHE A 293 0.20 -16.97 8.21
CA PHE A 293 0.41 -15.55 8.43
C PHE A 293 1.83 -15.17 8.00
N PHE A 294 1.94 -14.07 7.26
CA PHE A 294 3.22 -13.44 6.94
C PHE A 294 3.19 -11.96 7.33
N ASP A 295 4.25 -11.49 7.93
CA ASP A 295 4.69 -10.10 8.06
C ASP A 295 6.23 -10.16 8.04
N ASP A 296 6.76 -10.56 6.89
CA ASP A 296 8.13 -11.02 6.75
C ASP A 296 8.83 -10.33 5.57
N ASN A 297 10.16 -10.26 5.62
CA ASN A 297 10.97 -9.50 4.69
C ASN A 297 12.01 -10.40 3.98
N TRP A 298 11.89 -10.51 2.65
CA TRP A 298 12.80 -11.27 1.79
C TRP A 298 13.88 -10.37 1.21
N SER A 299 15.09 -10.91 1.07
CA SER A 299 16.24 -10.26 0.45
C SER A 299 17.03 -11.21 -0.45
N HIS A 300 18.20 -10.78 -0.95
CA HIS A 300 18.98 -11.51 -1.95
C HIS A 300 18.08 -11.88 -3.13
N LEU A 301 17.50 -10.84 -3.72
CA LEU A 301 16.49 -10.94 -4.77
C LEU A 301 17.12 -11.38 -6.07
N ASN A 302 16.47 -12.32 -6.77
CA ASN A 302 16.91 -12.80 -8.08
C ASN A 302 16.43 -11.84 -9.18
N TRP A 303 17.34 -10.99 -9.65
CA TRP A 303 17.12 -10.04 -10.73
C TRP A 303 17.22 -10.76 -12.09
N GLN A 304 16.22 -10.59 -12.93
CA GLN A 304 16.20 -11.13 -14.28
C GLN A 304 15.87 -10.02 -15.29
N SER A 305 16.73 -9.85 -16.32
CA SER A 305 16.54 -8.83 -17.35
C SER A 305 16.30 -7.41 -16.80
N GLY A 306 16.95 -7.05 -15.69
CA GLY A 306 16.83 -5.73 -15.07
C GLY A 306 15.58 -5.53 -14.20
N ALA A 307 14.86 -6.60 -13.85
CA ALA A 307 13.71 -6.55 -12.96
C ALA A 307 13.75 -7.64 -11.89
N VAL A 308 13.18 -7.35 -10.73
CA VAL A 308 12.78 -8.36 -9.75
C VAL A 308 11.26 -8.46 -9.75
N THR A 309 10.72 -9.65 -10.09
CA THR A 309 9.28 -9.83 -10.29
C THR A 309 8.67 -10.66 -9.18
N VAL A 310 7.77 -10.07 -8.42
CA VAL A 310 6.86 -10.76 -7.50
C VAL A 310 5.54 -11.02 -8.21
N LYS A 311 4.86 -12.13 -7.89
CA LYS A 311 3.53 -12.42 -8.45
C LYS A 311 2.52 -12.70 -7.35
N VAL A 312 1.35 -12.12 -7.50
CA VAL A 312 0.12 -12.47 -6.77
C VAL A 312 -0.78 -13.20 -7.75
N ILE A 313 -1.18 -14.42 -7.44
CA ILE A 313 -1.95 -15.30 -8.33
C ILE A 313 -3.19 -15.79 -7.60
N ASP A 314 -4.36 -15.53 -8.15
CA ASP A 314 -5.63 -16.08 -7.69
C ASP A 314 -6.18 -17.01 -8.80
N PRO A 315 -5.89 -18.31 -8.73
CA PRO A 315 -6.25 -19.24 -9.80
C PRO A 315 -7.76 -19.45 -9.91
N VAL A 316 -8.48 -19.36 -8.79
CA VAL A 316 -9.95 -19.50 -8.77
C VAL A 316 -10.59 -18.33 -9.51
N ALA A 317 -10.09 -17.14 -9.27
CA ALA A 317 -10.52 -15.94 -10.00
C ALA A 317 -9.91 -15.83 -11.39
N LYS A 318 -9.02 -16.71 -11.86
CA LYS A 318 -8.24 -16.54 -13.10
C LYS A 318 -7.65 -15.12 -13.18
N TYR A 319 -6.98 -14.71 -12.14
CA TYR A 319 -6.47 -13.37 -11.92
C TYR A 319 -5.02 -13.45 -11.49
N GLY A 320 -4.18 -12.59 -12.03
CA GLY A 320 -2.79 -12.46 -11.64
C GLY A 320 -2.29 -11.03 -11.76
N VAL A 321 -1.42 -10.66 -10.82
CA VAL A 321 -0.66 -9.40 -10.84
C VAL A 321 0.82 -9.71 -10.74
N GLY A 322 1.60 -9.19 -11.68
CA GLY A 322 3.05 -9.12 -11.61
C GLY A 322 3.47 -7.76 -11.10
N ILE A 323 4.38 -7.73 -10.15
CA ILE A 323 4.94 -6.51 -9.56
C ILE A 323 6.45 -6.53 -9.86
N GLU A 324 6.89 -5.70 -10.78
CA GLU A 324 8.27 -5.64 -11.27
C GLU A 324 9.00 -4.47 -10.57
N GLY A 325 9.93 -4.76 -9.66
CA GLY A 325 10.88 -3.77 -9.15
C GLY A 325 11.97 -3.52 -10.20
N LEU A 326 12.16 -2.25 -10.57
CA LEU A 326 13.04 -1.84 -11.68
C LEU A 326 14.23 -1.00 -11.23
N SER A 327 14.29 -0.60 -9.97
CA SER A 327 15.42 0.14 -9.39
C SER A 327 16.36 -0.82 -8.67
N PRO A 328 17.65 -0.84 -8.99
CA PRO A 328 18.63 -1.75 -8.39
C PRO A 328 18.84 -1.54 -6.88
N GLU A 329 18.44 -0.38 -6.37
CA GLU A 329 18.43 -0.07 -4.94
C GLU A 329 17.36 -0.84 -4.15
N ILE A 330 16.38 -1.46 -4.81
CA ILE A 330 15.40 -2.32 -4.12
C ILE A 330 16.13 -3.56 -3.60
N LYS A 331 16.29 -3.63 -2.27
CA LYS A 331 16.99 -4.73 -1.59
C LYS A 331 16.06 -5.74 -1.00
N THR A 332 14.81 -5.34 -0.69
CA THR A 332 13.90 -6.19 0.05
C THR A 332 12.49 -6.17 -0.52
N ILE A 333 11.79 -7.28 -0.29
CA ILE A 333 10.35 -7.41 -0.49
C ILE A 333 9.71 -7.74 0.84
N GLN A 334 8.84 -6.86 1.33
CA GLN A 334 7.98 -7.15 2.47
C GLN A 334 6.69 -7.83 1.99
N LEU A 335 6.28 -8.90 2.63
CA LEU A 335 4.97 -9.52 2.46
C LEU A 335 4.19 -9.39 3.78
N TYR A 336 3.05 -8.72 3.74
CA TYR A 336 2.06 -8.76 4.80
C TYR A 336 0.82 -9.50 4.30
N ALA A 337 0.49 -10.65 4.90
CA ALA A 337 -0.60 -11.51 4.47
C ALA A 337 -1.32 -12.14 5.67
N PRO A 338 -2.24 -11.42 6.32
CA PRO A 338 -3.02 -11.95 7.44
C PRO A 338 -4.03 -13.01 6.97
N PRO A 339 -4.21 -14.13 7.72
CA PRO A 339 -5.00 -15.27 7.26
C PRO A 339 -6.51 -15.00 7.14
N ASP A 340 -7.01 -13.97 7.80
CA ASP A 340 -8.42 -13.57 7.83
C ASP A 340 -8.80 -12.54 6.77
N LYS A 341 -7.86 -12.12 5.92
CA LYS A 341 -8.06 -11.07 4.90
C LYS A 341 -8.01 -11.61 3.48
N GLN A 342 -8.75 -10.95 2.59
CA GLN A 342 -8.80 -11.27 1.15
C GLN A 342 -7.90 -10.31 0.35
N PHE A 343 -6.75 -9.99 0.91
CA PHE A 343 -5.70 -9.22 0.28
C PHE A 343 -4.31 -9.67 0.75
N VAL A 344 -3.30 -9.22 0.02
CA VAL A 344 -1.90 -9.27 0.43
C VAL A 344 -1.25 -7.91 0.17
N ALA A 345 -0.35 -7.45 1.05
CA ALA A 345 0.53 -6.34 0.73
C ALA A 345 1.88 -6.88 0.27
N ILE A 346 2.39 -6.34 -0.86
CA ILE A 346 3.69 -6.67 -1.44
C ILE A 346 4.48 -5.38 -1.62
N GLU A 347 5.54 -5.24 -0.86
CA GLU A 347 6.23 -3.97 -0.72
C GLU A 347 7.67 -4.07 -1.24
N HIS A 348 7.94 -3.44 -2.37
CA HIS A 348 9.29 -3.28 -2.91
C HIS A 348 9.97 -2.11 -2.20
N GLN A 349 10.96 -2.41 -1.36
CA GLN A 349 11.62 -1.44 -0.48
C GLN A 349 13.12 -1.37 -0.74
N PHE A 350 13.70 -0.16 -0.59
CA PHE A 350 15.15 0.00 -0.62
C PHE A 350 15.80 -0.62 0.62
N ASN A 351 15.23 -0.35 1.81
CA ASN A 351 15.84 -0.72 3.07
C ASN A 351 15.16 -1.90 3.79
N PHE A 352 15.92 -2.55 4.64
CA PHE A 352 15.42 -3.44 5.68
C PHE A 352 14.72 -2.66 6.79
N ALA A 353 13.90 -3.34 7.59
CA ALA A 353 13.36 -2.76 8.82
C ALA A 353 14.50 -2.30 9.75
N ASP A 354 14.27 -1.21 10.49
CA ASP A 354 15.22 -0.60 11.42
C ASP A 354 16.63 -0.40 10.81
N PRO A 355 16.75 0.36 9.70
CA PRO A 355 17.98 0.44 8.93
C PRO A 355 19.13 1.08 9.70
N PHE A 356 18.88 1.78 10.80
CA PHE A 356 19.87 2.37 11.70
C PHE A 356 20.16 1.50 12.92
N GLY A 357 19.51 0.35 13.02
CA GLY A 357 19.61 -0.57 14.15
C GLY A 357 21.02 -1.18 14.28
N LYS A 358 21.51 -1.25 15.51
CA LYS A 358 22.83 -1.83 15.83
C LYS A 358 22.92 -3.32 15.54
N GLU A 359 21.79 -4.02 15.50
CA GLU A 359 21.68 -5.44 15.18
C GLU A 359 22.21 -5.78 13.78
N TRP A 360 22.19 -4.84 12.86
CA TRP A 360 22.70 -5.02 11.50
C TRP A 360 24.23 -4.96 11.40
N GLY A 361 24.92 -4.43 12.45
CA GLY A 361 26.37 -4.31 12.48
C GLY A 361 26.88 -3.42 11.34
N LYS A 362 27.64 -4.02 10.39
CA LYS A 362 28.18 -3.33 9.21
C LYS A 362 27.44 -3.66 7.91
N MET A 363 26.32 -4.36 8.01
CA MET A 363 25.54 -4.72 6.83
C MET A 363 24.94 -3.48 6.17
N ASP A 364 24.99 -3.43 4.86
CA ASP A 364 24.30 -2.41 4.09
C ASP A 364 22.79 -2.64 4.17
N THR A 365 22.12 -1.81 4.93
CA THR A 365 20.68 -1.89 5.19
C THR A 365 19.81 -1.31 4.10
N GLY A 366 20.39 -0.71 3.05
CA GLY A 366 19.67 -0.21 1.88
C GLY A 366 19.29 1.26 1.92
N MET A 367 19.73 2.02 2.95
CA MET A 367 19.62 3.47 2.91
C MET A 367 20.62 4.02 1.89
N VAL A 368 20.14 4.88 0.99
CA VAL A 368 20.97 5.57 -0.01
C VAL A 368 21.41 6.91 0.54
N THR A 369 22.70 7.14 0.68
CA THR A 369 23.20 8.45 1.10
C THR A 369 23.20 9.41 -0.08
N LEU A 370 22.40 10.47 -0.01
CA LEU A 370 22.35 11.55 -0.99
C LEU A 370 23.14 12.75 -0.48
N LYS A 371 24.21 13.12 -1.17
CA LYS A 371 24.89 14.41 -0.97
C LYS A 371 24.03 15.54 -1.55
N PRO A 372 24.28 16.81 -1.16
CA PRO A 372 23.62 17.95 -1.77
C PRO A 372 23.63 17.90 -3.30
N GLY A 373 22.47 18.10 -3.92
CA GLY A 373 22.27 18.04 -5.36
C GLY A 373 22.18 16.64 -5.98
N GLN A 374 22.36 15.57 -5.21
CA GLN A 374 22.23 14.20 -5.69
C GLN A 374 20.77 13.72 -5.66
N SER A 375 20.52 12.66 -6.41
CA SER A 375 19.19 12.05 -6.54
C SER A 375 19.27 10.54 -6.54
N THR A 376 18.18 9.90 -6.09
CA THR A 376 17.94 8.47 -6.28
C THR A 376 16.51 8.26 -6.80
N ARG A 377 16.29 7.13 -7.49
CA ARG A 377 14.98 6.83 -8.08
C ARG A 377 14.52 5.44 -7.68
N TRP A 378 13.30 5.37 -7.16
CA TRP A 378 12.54 4.14 -7.01
C TRP A 378 11.55 4.01 -8.18
N HIS A 379 11.43 2.79 -8.74
CA HIS A 379 10.53 2.51 -9.86
C HIS A 379 10.00 1.09 -9.77
N VAL A 380 8.66 0.97 -9.82
CA VAL A 380 7.95 -0.30 -9.86
C VAL A 380 6.91 -0.27 -10.99
N ARG A 381 6.69 -1.42 -11.63
CA ARG A 381 5.70 -1.61 -12.68
C ARG A 381 4.74 -2.73 -12.32
N LEU A 382 3.46 -2.45 -12.46
CA LEU A 382 2.40 -3.46 -12.39
C LEU A 382 2.09 -4.02 -13.76
N ARG A 383 1.83 -5.31 -13.80
CA ARG A 383 1.24 -6.03 -14.93
C ARG A 383 0.08 -6.89 -14.47
N VAL A 384 -0.91 -7.09 -15.34
CA VAL A 384 -2.01 -8.03 -15.09
C VAL A 384 -1.97 -9.16 -16.10
N PHE A 385 -2.33 -10.36 -15.66
CA PHE A 385 -2.33 -11.56 -16.52
C PHE A 385 -3.41 -12.55 -16.08
N VAL A 386 -3.74 -13.48 -16.96
CA VAL A 386 -4.54 -14.68 -16.65
C VAL A 386 -3.56 -15.82 -16.41
N PRO A 387 -3.58 -16.45 -15.21
CA PRO A 387 -2.70 -17.55 -14.86
C PRO A 387 -3.00 -18.83 -15.64
#